data_3254e9a720adeb9c689e272da227bbd7
#
_entry.id   3254e9a720adeb9c689e272da227bbd7
#
_cell.length_a   1.000
_cell.length_b   1.000
_cell.length_c   1.000
_cell.angle_alpha   90.00
_cell.angle_beta   90.00
_cell.angle_gamma   90.00
#
_symmetry.space_group_name_H-M   'P 1'
#
loop_
_entity.id
_entity.type
_entity.pdbx_description
1 polymer ?
#
loop_
_entity_poly.entity_id
_entity_poly.type
_entity_poly.pdbx_seq_one_letter_code
_entity_poly.pdbx_strand_id
1 'polypeptide(L)'
;MLHIRYGTNIEMSAINSIKGKFTVELLPKSSLQVGTFLMSAGPCYIKCTEKARCRIGEKVFMNHNCSITCAEEITIGDACNIANNVVIVDHDHRL
;
A
#
# COMPACT_ATOMS: atom_id res chain seq x y z
N MET A 1 0.32 11.58 -7.37
CA MET A 1 0.95 12.30 -6.25
C MET A 1 0.87 11.48 -4.97
N LEU A 2 1.96 11.33 -4.28
CA LEU A 2 2.05 10.54 -3.06
C LEU A 2 1.80 11.42 -1.83
N HIS A 3 0.87 10.99 -0.97
CA HIS A 3 0.59 11.65 0.30
C HIS A 3 0.89 10.69 1.44
N ILE A 4 1.77 11.08 2.35
CA ILE A 4 2.16 10.27 3.50
C ILE A 4 1.68 10.94 4.77
N ARG A 5 0.95 10.21 5.61
CA ARG A 5 0.50 10.66 6.92
C ARG A 5 1.14 9.79 7.99
N TYR A 6 1.72 10.43 9.01
CA TYR A 6 2.37 9.75 10.13
C TYR A 6 3.53 8.85 9.73
N GLY A 7 4.02 8.99 8.50
CA GLY A 7 4.97 8.04 7.95
C GLY A 7 6.39 8.25 8.39
N THR A 8 6.90 7.34 9.21
CA THR A 8 8.30 7.32 9.56
C THR A 8 9.00 6.05 9.09
N ASN A 9 8.27 4.98 8.81
CA ASN A 9 8.82 3.67 8.47
C ASN A 9 8.38 3.21 7.10
N ILE A 10 8.63 4.05 6.09
CA ILE A 10 8.33 3.69 4.71
C ILE A 10 9.63 3.52 3.94
N GLU A 11 9.77 2.38 3.26
CA GLU A 11 10.85 2.14 2.32
C GLU A 11 10.26 1.99 0.93
N MET A 12 10.60 2.92 0.06
CA MET A 12 10.02 2.95 -1.29
C MET A 12 11.11 3.36 -2.28
N SER A 13 11.23 2.58 -3.35
CA SER A 13 12.18 2.92 -4.41
C SER A 13 11.77 4.24 -5.09
N ALA A 14 12.77 4.98 -5.57
CA ALA A 14 12.51 6.19 -6.33
C ALA A 14 11.99 5.89 -7.74
N ILE A 15 12.10 4.64 -8.21
CA ILE A 15 11.68 4.27 -9.57
C ILE A 15 10.26 3.71 -9.51
N ASN A 16 9.31 4.61 -9.40
CA ASN A 16 7.88 4.27 -9.35
C ASN A 16 7.10 5.24 -10.23
N SER A 17 6.00 4.76 -10.78
CA SER A 17 5.09 5.58 -11.58
C SER A 17 3.74 5.65 -10.88
N ILE A 18 3.48 6.77 -10.22
CA ILE A 18 2.25 6.96 -9.45
C ILE A 18 1.43 8.04 -10.12
N LYS A 19 0.24 7.64 -10.59
CA LYS A 19 -0.73 8.55 -11.20
C LYS A 19 -1.91 8.72 -10.26
N GLY A 20 -2.46 9.93 -10.23
CA GLY A 20 -3.55 10.23 -9.32
C GLY A 20 -3.07 10.34 -7.88
N LYS A 21 -4.03 10.31 -6.97
CA LYS A 21 -3.75 10.47 -5.54
C LYS A 21 -3.38 9.12 -4.93
N PHE A 22 -2.23 9.07 -4.30
CA PHE A 22 -1.78 7.86 -3.60
C PHE A 22 -1.51 8.25 -2.14
N THR A 23 -2.38 7.81 -1.24
CA THR A 23 -2.29 8.18 0.17
C THR A 23 -1.78 7.01 0.99
N VAL A 24 -0.77 7.29 1.81
CA VAL A 24 -0.21 6.32 2.73
C VAL A 24 -0.35 6.85 4.15
N GLU A 25 -0.98 6.06 5.02
CA GLU A 25 -1.13 6.39 6.43
C GLU A 25 -0.50 5.30 7.27
N LEU A 26 0.56 5.64 8.01
CA LEU A 26 1.28 4.69 8.85
C LEU A 26 1.16 5.11 10.30
N LEU A 27 0.52 4.28 11.10
CA LEU A 27 0.43 4.50 12.54
C LEU A 27 1.73 4.07 13.24
N PRO A 28 1.93 4.44 14.52
CA PRO A 28 3.19 4.18 15.19
C PRO A 28 3.63 2.72 15.11
N LYS A 29 4.94 2.51 14.90
CA LYS A 29 5.58 1.20 14.84
C LYS A 29 5.11 0.34 13.67
N SER A 30 4.33 0.88 12.74
CA SER A 30 4.02 0.19 11.51
C SER A 30 5.13 0.39 10.48
N SER A 31 5.16 -0.46 9.46
CA SER A 31 6.13 -0.33 8.39
C SER A 31 5.51 -0.65 7.04
N LEU A 32 5.99 0.00 6.01
CA LEU A 32 5.61 -0.27 4.64
C LEU A 32 6.88 -0.37 3.80
N GLN A 33 7.04 -1.48 3.10
CA GLN A 33 8.12 -1.67 2.14
C GLN A 33 7.52 -1.83 0.76
N VAL A 34 8.02 -1.06 -0.19
CA VAL A 34 7.55 -1.11 -1.57
C VAL A 34 8.74 -1.36 -2.48
N GLY A 35 8.62 -2.38 -3.31
CA GLY A 35 9.66 -2.72 -4.26
C GLY A 35 9.72 -1.73 -5.42
N THR A 36 10.61 -2.05 -6.37
CA THR A 36 10.86 -1.19 -7.53
C THR A 36 9.73 -1.31 -8.55
N PHE A 37 9.45 -0.23 -9.28
CA PHE A 37 8.46 -0.20 -10.35
C PHE A 37 7.03 -0.42 -9.88
N LEU A 38 6.67 0.14 -8.73
CA LEU A 38 5.26 0.22 -8.38
C LEU A 38 4.57 1.20 -9.34
N MET A 39 3.45 0.78 -9.91
CA MET A 39 2.66 1.61 -10.81
C MET A 39 1.26 1.72 -10.26
N SER A 40 0.69 2.93 -10.30
CA SER A 40 -0.71 3.13 -9.98
C SER A 40 -1.39 3.96 -11.04
N ALA A 41 -2.62 3.60 -11.39
CA ALA A 41 -3.35 4.27 -12.46
C ALA A 41 -4.34 5.32 -11.94
N GLY A 42 -4.61 5.34 -10.66
CA GLY A 42 -5.58 6.28 -10.10
C GLY A 42 -5.55 6.30 -8.60
N PRO A 43 -6.59 6.83 -7.94
CA PRO A 43 -6.57 6.96 -6.50
C PRO A 43 -6.34 5.64 -5.79
N CYS A 44 -5.36 5.59 -4.90
CA CYS A 44 -5.05 4.42 -4.09
C CYS A 44 -4.82 4.86 -2.65
N TYR A 45 -5.04 3.94 -1.72
CA TYR A 45 -4.91 4.22 -0.30
C TYR A 45 -4.31 3.01 0.41
N ILE A 46 -3.28 3.26 1.20
CA ILE A 46 -2.67 2.23 2.04
C ILE A 46 -2.65 2.74 3.47
N LYS A 47 -3.25 1.95 4.37
CA LYS A 47 -3.24 2.24 5.79
C LYS A 47 -2.64 1.07 6.55
N CYS A 48 -1.65 1.35 7.39
CA CYS A 48 -1.08 0.37 8.30
C CYS A 48 -1.38 0.82 9.72
N THR A 49 -2.10 -0.02 10.47
CA THR A 49 -2.40 0.29 11.86
C THR A 49 -1.17 0.04 12.73
N GLU A 50 -1.27 0.30 14.02
CA GLU A 50 -0.13 0.21 14.91
C GLU A 50 0.55 -1.15 14.86
N LYS A 51 1.86 -1.15 14.68
CA LYS A 51 2.71 -2.35 14.59
C LYS A 51 2.45 -3.23 13.36
N ALA A 52 1.64 -2.79 12.42
CA ALA A 52 1.36 -3.56 11.21
C ALA A 52 2.56 -3.54 10.26
N ARG A 53 2.70 -4.60 9.48
CA ARG A 53 3.75 -4.70 8.47
C ARG A 53 3.14 -4.99 7.12
N CYS A 54 3.39 -4.12 6.17
CA CYS A 54 2.93 -4.29 4.80
C CYS A 54 4.12 -4.32 3.86
N ARG A 55 4.13 -5.31 2.98
CA ARG A 55 5.20 -5.45 1.98
C ARG A 55 4.58 -5.59 0.60
N ILE A 56 5.01 -4.75 -0.32
CA ILE A 56 4.60 -4.80 -1.72
C ILE A 56 5.83 -5.12 -2.54
N GLY A 57 5.74 -6.17 -3.35
CA GLY A 57 6.87 -6.62 -4.17
C GLY A 57 7.21 -5.68 -5.32
N GLU A 58 8.00 -6.19 -6.26
CA GLU A 58 8.43 -5.42 -7.42
C GLU A 58 7.42 -5.53 -8.56
N LYS A 59 7.33 -4.49 -9.40
CA LYS A 59 6.50 -4.49 -10.60
C LYS A 59 5.03 -4.75 -10.31
N VAL A 60 4.54 -4.21 -9.20
CA VAL A 60 3.13 -4.32 -8.85
C VAL A 60 2.36 -3.19 -9.50
N PHE A 61 1.22 -3.50 -10.10
CA PHE A 61 0.33 -2.52 -10.71
C PHE A 61 -0.96 -2.44 -9.90
N MET A 62 -1.29 -1.24 -9.42
CA MET A 62 -2.54 -0.96 -8.71
C MET A 62 -3.41 -0.11 -9.59
N ASN A 63 -4.60 -0.61 -9.95
CA ASN A 63 -5.54 0.13 -10.78
C ASN A 63 -6.27 1.21 -9.98
N HIS A 64 -7.41 1.67 -10.46
CA HIS A 64 -8.15 2.77 -9.83
C HIS A 64 -8.85 2.33 -8.55
N ASN A 65 -8.89 3.20 -7.55
CA ASN A 65 -9.64 3.02 -6.31
C ASN A 65 -9.27 1.77 -5.54
N CYS A 66 -7.99 1.46 -5.46
CA CYS A 66 -7.51 0.35 -4.66
C CYS A 66 -7.22 0.82 -3.25
N SER A 67 -7.52 -0.03 -2.27
CA SER A 67 -7.17 0.26 -0.89
C SER A 67 -6.62 -0.96 -0.19
N ILE A 68 -5.63 -0.74 0.66
CA ILE A 68 -5.01 -1.77 1.48
C ILE A 68 -5.07 -1.28 2.91
N THR A 69 -5.67 -2.08 3.80
CA THR A 69 -5.68 -1.80 5.22
C THR A 69 -5.01 -2.97 5.94
N CYS A 70 -3.84 -2.73 6.47
CA CYS A 70 -3.02 -3.73 7.11
C CYS A 70 -3.08 -3.55 8.62
N ALA A 71 -3.58 -4.57 9.32
CA ALA A 71 -3.66 -4.56 10.78
C ALA A 71 -2.56 -5.42 11.41
N GLU A 72 -2.11 -6.43 10.73
CA GLU A 72 -1.03 -7.30 11.22
C GLU A 72 0.06 -7.43 10.16
N GLU A 73 -0.21 -8.16 9.09
CA GLU A 73 0.79 -8.36 8.04
C GLU A 73 0.12 -8.65 6.71
N ILE A 74 0.51 -7.90 5.68
CA ILE A 74 0.09 -8.14 4.31
C ILE A 74 1.34 -8.17 3.44
N THR A 75 1.46 -9.20 2.61
CA THR A 75 2.52 -9.30 1.60
C THR A 75 1.89 -9.45 0.23
N ILE A 76 2.22 -8.55 -0.67
CA ILE A 76 1.82 -8.63 -2.07
C ILE A 76 3.06 -9.02 -2.87
N GLY A 77 2.97 -10.14 -3.59
CA GLY A 77 4.11 -10.66 -4.32
C GLY A 77 4.49 -9.83 -5.54
N ASP A 78 5.59 -10.21 -6.18
CA ASP A 78 6.08 -9.50 -7.35
C ASP A 78 5.15 -9.66 -8.54
N ALA A 79 5.13 -8.65 -9.39
CA ALA A 79 4.39 -8.64 -10.65
C ALA A 79 2.88 -8.88 -10.50
N CYS A 80 2.32 -8.51 -9.34
CA CYS A 80 0.88 -8.60 -9.13
C CYS A 80 0.17 -7.46 -9.83
N ASN A 81 -1.01 -7.77 -10.38
CA ASN A 81 -1.88 -6.78 -11.00
C ASN A 81 -3.15 -6.69 -10.17
N ILE A 82 -3.37 -5.56 -9.53
CA ILE A 82 -4.52 -5.34 -8.67
C ILE A 82 -5.57 -4.56 -9.45
N ALA A 83 -6.74 -5.17 -9.64
CA ALA A 83 -7.82 -4.63 -10.46
C ALA A 83 -8.47 -3.39 -9.81
N ASN A 84 -9.37 -2.75 -10.55
CA ASN A 84 -10.09 -1.58 -10.05
C ASN A 84 -10.96 -1.94 -8.84
N ASN A 85 -11.04 -1.02 -7.89
CA ASN A 85 -11.94 -1.12 -6.74
C ASN A 85 -11.66 -2.33 -5.84
N VAL A 86 -10.41 -2.80 -5.82
CA VAL A 86 -10.02 -3.89 -4.93
C VAL A 86 -9.72 -3.36 -3.55
N VAL A 87 -10.27 -4.04 -2.54
CA VAL A 87 -9.99 -3.75 -1.13
C VAL A 87 -9.30 -4.95 -0.52
N ILE A 88 -8.12 -4.72 0.05
CA ILE A 88 -7.33 -5.78 0.69
C ILE A 88 -7.24 -5.47 2.18
N VAL A 89 -7.70 -6.40 3.00
CA VAL A 89 -7.65 -6.28 4.46
C VAL A 89 -7.20 -7.60 5.06
N ASP A 90 -6.45 -7.52 6.16
CA ASP A 90 -5.95 -8.71 6.84
C ASP A 90 -6.59 -8.90 8.22
N HIS A 91 -7.70 -8.24 8.48
CA HIS A 91 -8.36 -8.34 9.78
C HIS A 91 -9.84 -8.65 9.57
N ASP A 92 -10.42 -9.27 10.58
CA ASP A 92 -11.80 -9.71 10.57
C ASP A 92 -12.61 -8.83 11.52
N HIS A 93 -13.67 -8.20 10.99
CA HIS A 93 -14.59 -7.42 11.81
C HIS A 93 -15.79 -8.28 12.16
N ARG A 94 -15.75 -8.84 13.34
CA ARG A 94 -16.88 -9.59 13.86
C ARG A 94 -17.71 -8.72 14.79
N LEU A 95 -18.97 -8.73 14.56
CA LEU A 95 -19.90 -8.01 15.38
C LEU A 95 -20.61 -8.96 16.35
#